data_0fe51f690d5a6bf0971006bcf7bffe27
#
_entry.id   0fe51f690d5a6bf0971006bcf7bffe27
#
_cell.length_a   1.000
_cell.length_b   1.000
_cell.length_c   1.000
_cell.angle_alpha   90.00
_cell.angle_beta   90.00
_cell.angle_gamma   90.00
#
_symmetry.space_group_name_H-M   'P 1'
#
loop_
_entity.id
_entity.type
_entity.pdbx_description
1 polymer ?
#
loop_
_entity_poly.entity_id
_entity_poly.type
_entity_poly.pdbx_seq_one_letter_code
_entity_poly.pdbx_strand_id
1 'polypeptide(L)'
;MIRTLTTVAAGATIALAGLLHPVSGASASTQHLMPAPVPASVTSSSAASKAAAQQYSWATAFDSGSSGPSWIQENFLIKSQSLKDRTGTTGNNHSITETYVRDAAGHAFEFGVSSDATNATTRPTLFTTAWTAGHFDGYEAGFRSTTSVKPGTFKPLTGQSPEFGYSITGGNVWFTYGGKRFGYIPESYWRGGFHAVTETQTYGEVYNSSPGGSHIPTMNGSVSHYRTNTGSRLTRYNVSSPYRITHATGTGFTFSG
;
A
#
# COMPACT_ATOMS: atom_id res chain seq x y z
N MET A 1 -65.07 -4.30 -32.06
CA MET A 1 -64.25 -3.23 -32.69
C MET A 1 -63.07 -2.96 -31.85
N ILE A 2 -61.92 -3.48 -32.26
CA ILE A 2 -60.65 -3.34 -31.56
C ILE A 2 -59.82 -2.32 -32.33
N ARG A 3 -59.45 -1.21 -31.72
CA ARG A 3 -58.56 -0.22 -32.33
C ARG A 3 -57.14 -0.44 -31.77
N THR A 4 -56.27 -0.82 -32.67
CA THR A 4 -54.80 -0.96 -32.41
C THR A 4 -54.19 0.43 -32.47
N LEU A 5 -53.49 0.83 -31.41
CA LEU A 5 -52.65 2.03 -31.40
C LEU A 5 -51.18 1.61 -31.60
N THR A 6 -50.62 2.08 -32.72
CA THR A 6 -49.20 1.93 -33.07
C THR A 6 -48.42 3.11 -32.49
N THR A 7 -47.49 2.86 -31.58
CA THR A 7 -46.62 3.89 -31.05
C THR A 7 -45.30 3.90 -31.85
N VAL A 8 -45.00 5.01 -32.50
CA VAL A 8 -43.77 5.29 -33.22
C VAL A 8 -42.76 5.87 -32.18
N ALA A 9 -41.65 5.20 -31.99
CA ALA A 9 -40.52 5.70 -31.20
C ALA A 9 -39.62 6.56 -32.08
N ALA A 10 -39.55 7.85 -31.79
CA ALA A 10 -38.59 8.77 -32.42
C ALA A 10 -37.27 8.73 -31.63
N GLY A 11 -36.21 8.24 -32.25
CA GLY A 11 -34.87 8.31 -31.73
C GLY A 11 -34.25 9.71 -31.87
N ALA A 12 -33.91 10.35 -30.76
CA ALA A 12 -33.15 11.59 -30.77
C ALA A 12 -31.64 11.26 -30.57
N THR A 13 -30.87 11.43 -31.63
CA THR A 13 -29.40 11.37 -31.59
C THR A 13 -28.89 12.72 -31.13
N ILE A 14 -28.34 12.80 -29.91
CA ILE A 14 -27.65 13.99 -29.43
C ILE A 14 -26.17 13.86 -29.81
N ALA A 15 -25.74 14.64 -30.79
CA ALA A 15 -24.33 14.81 -31.10
C ALA A 15 -23.70 15.78 -30.07
N LEU A 16 -22.83 15.26 -29.18
CA LEU A 16 -22.08 16.05 -28.26
C LEU A 16 -20.76 16.49 -28.93
N ALA A 17 -20.72 17.75 -29.40
CA ALA A 17 -19.51 18.37 -29.90
C ALA A 17 -18.61 18.71 -28.71
N GLY A 18 -17.55 17.95 -28.50
CA GLY A 18 -16.55 18.19 -27.48
C GLY A 18 -15.65 19.37 -27.85
N LEU A 19 -15.68 20.43 -27.08
CA LEU A 19 -14.72 21.52 -27.09
C LEU A 19 -13.39 21.02 -26.50
N LEU A 20 -12.40 20.78 -27.36
CA LEU A 20 -11.02 20.53 -26.96
C LEU A 20 -10.41 21.87 -26.48
N HIS A 21 -10.28 22.01 -25.17
CA HIS A 21 -9.38 23.00 -24.58
C HIS A 21 -7.99 22.38 -24.44
N PRO A 22 -6.89 23.01 -24.89
CA PRO A 22 -5.55 22.54 -24.61
C PRO A 22 -5.27 22.83 -23.13
N VAL A 23 -5.24 21.79 -22.32
CA VAL A 23 -4.72 21.87 -20.95
C VAL A 23 -3.21 21.90 -21.05
N SER A 24 -2.63 23.06 -20.77
CA SER A 24 -1.18 23.28 -20.65
C SER A 24 -0.60 22.40 -19.54
N GLY A 25 0.40 21.61 -19.91
CA GLY A 25 1.53 21.13 -19.12
C GLY A 25 1.33 20.88 -17.62
N ALA A 26 0.61 19.83 -17.24
CA ALA A 26 0.89 19.15 -15.99
C ALA A 26 2.00 18.14 -16.30
N SER A 27 3.19 18.30 -15.70
CA SER A 27 4.23 17.28 -15.70
C SER A 27 3.58 15.98 -15.24
N ALA A 28 3.54 15.00 -16.13
CA ALA A 28 3.11 13.66 -15.77
C ALA A 28 4.11 13.14 -14.73
N SER A 29 3.73 13.19 -13.45
CA SER A 29 4.37 12.35 -12.46
C SER A 29 4.15 10.93 -12.98
N THR A 30 5.21 10.23 -13.30
CA THR A 30 5.20 8.83 -13.69
C THR A 30 4.55 8.10 -12.51
N GLN A 31 3.25 7.78 -12.63
CA GLN A 31 2.55 6.98 -11.63
C GLN A 31 3.27 5.65 -11.56
N HIS A 32 3.95 5.41 -10.46
CA HIS A 32 4.46 4.10 -10.11
C HIS A 32 3.23 3.20 -9.94
N LEU A 33 3.04 2.30 -10.90
CA LEU A 33 2.09 1.21 -10.76
C LEU A 33 2.66 0.28 -9.69
N MET A 34 2.18 0.43 -8.46
CA MET A 34 2.43 -0.56 -7.43
C MET A 34 1.79 -1.87 -7.90
N PRO A 35 2.50 -3.01 -7.88
CA PRO A 35 1.84 -4.28 -8.14
C PRO A 35 0.80 -4.53 -7.06
N ALA A 36 -0.24 -5.27 -7.43
CA ALA A 36 -1.16 -5.79 -6.45
C ALA A 36 -0.37 -6.53 -5.35
N PRO A 37 -0.74 -6.37 -4.07
CA PRO A 37 -0.04 -7.01 -2.97
C PRO A 37 0.07 -8.51 -3.20
N VAL A 38 1.11 -9.11 -2.65
CA VAL A 38 1.43 -10.54 -2.82
C VAL A 38 0.22 -11.38 -2.47
N PRO A 39 -0.40 -12.09 -3.41
CA PRO A 39 -1.54 -12.94 -3.09
C PRO A 39 -1.12 -14.00 -2.07
N ALA A 40 -2.01 -14.30 -1.13
CA ALA A 40 -1.78 -15.27 -0.04
C ALA A 40 -1.38 -16.69 -0.51
N SER A 41 -1.41 -16.96 -1.81
CA SER A 41 -1.14 -18.27 -2.43
C SER A 41 0.17 -18.36 -3.21
N VAL A 42 1.16 -17.48 -3.00
CA VAL A 42 2.47 -17.69 -3.63
C VAL A 42 3.20 -18.83 -2.93
N THR A 43 2.88 -20.05 -3.33
CA THR A 43 3.72 -21.22 -3.06
C THR A 43 5.04 -21.01 -3.78
N SER A 44 6.15 -21.21 -3.06
CA SER A 44 7.51 -21.20 -3.57
C SER A 44 7.62 -22.02 -4.85
N SER A 45 7.71 -21.39 -6.02
CA SER A 45 8.10 -22.06 -7.23
C SER A 45 9.62 -22.29 -7.20
N SER A 46 9.99 -23.56 -7.26
CA SER A 46 11.36 -24.07 -7.31
C SER A 46 12.18 -23.39 -8.41
N ALA A 47 13.43 -23.16 -8.07
CA ALA A 47 14.49 -22.66 -8.92
C ALA A 47 14.56 -23.36 -10.28
N ALA A 48 14.40 -22.63 -11.37
CA ALA A 48 15.10 -22.81 -12.63
C ALA A 48 14.65 -21.78 -13.70
N SER A 49 15.07 -20.58 -13.56
CA SER A 49 15.45 -19.71 -14.68
C SER A 49 16.25 -18.57 -14.04
N LYS A 50 17.36 -18.13 -14.67
CA LYS A 50 17.98 -16.85 -14.32
C LYS A 50 16.90 -15.81 -14.56
N ALA A 51 16.07 -15.60 -13.55
CA ALA A 51 14.95 -14.70 -13.59
C ALA A 51 15.46 -13.33 -13.97
N ALA A 52 14.79 -12.68 -14.90
CA ALA A 52 14.82 -11.23 -15.00
C ALA A 52 14.72 -10.71 -13.58
N ALA A 53 15.68 -9.88 -13.16
CA ALA A 53 15.76 -9.44 -11.77
C ALA A 53 14.40 -8.94 -11.35
N GLN A 54 13.90 -9.47 -10.27
CA GLN A 54 12.56 -9.16 -9.77
C GLN A 54 12.53 -7.67 -9.42
N GLN A 55 11.63 -6.91 -10.02
CA GLN A 55 11.49 -5.48 -9.75
C GLN A 55 11.07 -5.22 -8.31
N TYR A 56 10.24 -6.11 -7.76
CA TYR A 56 9.74 -6.05 -6.40
C TYR A 56 10.29 -7.18 -5.55
N SER A 57 10.59 -6.88 -4.31
CA SER A 57 11.04 -7.85 -3.31
C SER A 57 10.39 -7.55 -1.97
N TRP A 58 10.04 -8.60 -1.21
CA TRP A 58 9.27 -8.49 0.01
C TRP A 58 9.89 -9.26 1.16
N ALA A 59 9.61 -8.77 2.37
CA ALA A 59 9.72 -9.48 3.62
C ALA A 59 8.39 -9.31 4.36
N THR A 60 7.49 -10.28 4.26
CA THR A 60 6.09 -10.15 4.68
C THR A 60 5.67 -11.15 5.75
N ALA A 61 4.72 -10.75 6.58
CA ALA A 61 3.98 -11.59 7.50
C ALA A 61 2.47 -11.34 7.33
N PHE A 62 1.68 -12.40 7.48
CA PHE A 62 0.23 -12.37 7.34
C PHE A 62 -0.45 -12.47 8.70
N ASP A 63 -1.55 -11.76 8.87
CA ASP A 63 -2.45 -11.97 10.00
C ASP A 63 -3.09 -13.35 9.94
N SER A 64 -3.19 -14.03 11.07
CA SER A 64 -3.70 -15.41 11.18
C SER A 64 -5.22 -15.50 11.26
N GLY A 65 -5.91 -14.37 11.40
CA GLY A 65 -7.36 -14.32 11.60
C GLY A 65 -8.13 -14.80 10.38
N SER A 66 -9.16 -15.63 10.60
CA SER A 66 -10.10 -16.04 9.56
C SER A 66 -11.08 -14.92 9.19
N SER A 67 -11.34 -14.01 10.12
CA SER A 67 -12.01 -12.72 9.91
C SER A 67 -10.99 -11.65 10.24
N GLY A 68 -10.68 -10.82 9.25
CA GLY A 68 -9.67 -9.78 9.43
C GLY A 68 -10.05 -8.78 10.53
N PRO A 69 -9.06 -8.17 11.16
CA PRO A 69 -9.27 -7.24 12.26
C PRO A 69 -9.87 -5.92 11.80
N SER A 70 -10.82 -5.39 12.56
CA SER A 70 -11.35 -4.03 12.33
C SER A 70 -10.43 -2.93 12.86
N TRP A 71 -9.43 -3.26 13.65
CA TRP A 71 -8.31 -2.39 13.99
C TRP A 71 -7.04 -3.20 14.24
N ILE A 72 -5.92 -2.59 13.92
CA ILE A 72 -4.60 -3.05 14.33
C ILE A 72 -3.81 -1.90 14.95
N GLN A 73 -2.80 -2.28 15.74
CA GLN A 73 -1.73 -1.43 16.23
C GLN A 73 -0.43 -2.21 16.18
N GLU A 74 0.62 -1.58 15.71
CA GLU A 74 1.96 -2.15 15.58
C GLU A 74 3.00 -1.04 15.58
N ASN A 75 4.25 -1.38 15.85
CA ASN A 75 5.35 -0.42 15.82
C ASN A 75 6.27 -0.72 14.65
N PHE A 76 6.56 0.29 13.83
CA PHE A 76 7.57 0.22 12.78
C PHE A 76 8.87 0.88 13.23
N LEU A 77 9.98 0.15 13.20
CA LEU A 77 11.29 0.76 13.37
C LEU A 77 11.65 1.54 12.11
N ILE A 78 11.68 2.86 12.25
CA ILE A 78 11.98 3.78 11.15
C ILE A 78 13.47 3.78 10.87
N LYS A 79 13.88 3.34 9.68
CA LYS A 79 15.27 3.35 9.25
C LYS A 79 15.47 4.12 7.96
N SER A 80 16.62 4.77 7.83
CA SER A 80 17.07 5.26 6.53
C SER A 80 17.44 4.08 5.64
N GLN A 81 17.10 4.18 4.36
CA GLN A 81 17.37 3.16 3.36
C GLN A 81 18.38 3.68 2.34
N SER A 82 19.20 2.80 1.80
CA SER A 82 19.99 3.10 0.61
C SER A 82 19.15 2.74 -0.61
N LEU A 83 18.90 3.72 -1.46
CA LEU A 83 18.12 3.53 -2.68
C LEU A 83 18.99 3.47 -3.94
N LYS A 84 20.31 3.60 -3.79
CA LYS A 84 21.25 3.62 -4.90
C LYS A 84 21.41 2.23 -5.48
N ASP A 85 21.39 2.16 -6.80
CA ASP A 85 21.86 1.01 -7.54
C ASP A 85 23.40 0.95 -7.62
N ARG A 86 23.96 -0.03 -8.34
CA ARG A 86 25.40 -0.20 -8.51
C ARG A 86 26.05 1.00 -9.21
N THR A 87 25.33 1.72 -10.06
CA THR A 87 25.84 2.87 -10.78
C THR A 87 25.84 4.13 -9.92
N GLY A 88 25.31 4.05 -8.70
CA GLY A 88 25.14 5.18 -7.79
C GLY A 88 23.91 6.01 -8.08
N THR A 89 23.06 5.60 -9.03
CA THR A 89 21.79 6.25 -9.33
C THR A 89 20.70 5.69 -8.41
N THR A 90 19.73 6.52 -8.07
CA THR A 90 18.56 6.09 -7.29
C THR A 90 17.40 5.68 -8.20
N GLY A 91 17.37 6.15 -9.46
CA GLY A 91 16.29 5.90 -10.39
C GLY A 91 14.93 6.20 -9.75
N ASN A 92 13.99 5.29 -9.93
CA ASN A 92 12.68 5.30 -9.27
C ASN A 92 12.59 4.29 -8.12
N ASN A 93 13.72 3.93 -7.52
CA ASN A 93 13.75 2.95 -6.44
C ASN A 93 13.00 3.45 -5.21
N HIS A 94 12.35 2.53 -4.50
CA HIS A 94 11.82 2.81 -3.17
C HIS A 94 12.05 1.65 -2.21
N SER A 95 11.96 1.94 -0.92
CA SER A 95 11.94 0.97 0.16
C SER A 95 10.90 1.40 1.18
N ILE A 96 10.00 0.51 1.51
CA ILE A 96 8.80 0.77 2.28
C ILE A 96 8.75 -0.15 3.50
N THR A 97 8.14 0.31 4.58
CA THR A 97 7.63 -0.52 5.69
C THR A 97 6.17 -0.16 5.88
N GLU A 98 5.29 -1.14 5.76
CA GLU A 98 3.87 -0.86 5.66
C GLU A 98 2.97 -2.01 6.11
N THR A 99 1.68 -1.70 6.20
CA THR A 99 0.60 -2.64 6.35
C THR A 99 -0.40 -2.47 5.21
N TYR A 100 -0.75 -3.58 4.60
CA TYR A 100 -1.79 -3.74 3.60
C TYR A 100 -3.03 -4.37 4.21
N VAL A 101 -4.21 -3.86 3.86
CA VAL A 101 -5.50 -4.35 4.32
C VAL A 101 -6.47 -4.38 3.16
N ARG A 102 -7.16 -5.52 2.99
CA ARG A 102 -8.17 -5.70 1.94
C ARG A 102 -9.48 -6.21 2.52
N ASP A 103 -10.59 -5.74 1.96
CA ASP A 103 -11.93 -6.21 2.26
C ASP A 103 -12.46 -7.25 1.25
N ALA A 104 -13.67 -7.77 1.52
CA ALA A 104 -14.31 -8.76 0.67
C ALA A 104 -14.76 -8.19 -0.70
N ALA A 105 -14.93 -6.88 -0.84
CA ALA A 105 -15.29 -6.22 -2.10
C ALA A 105 -14.08 -5.91 -2.98
N GLY A 106 -12.87 -6.20 -2.50
CA GLY A 106 -11.62 -5.89 -3.18
C GLY A 106 -11.17 -4.44 -3.01
N HIS A 107 -11.80 -3.68 -2.08
CA HIS A 107 -11.24 -2.41 -1.64
C HIS A 107 -10.02 -2.69 -0.77
N ALA A 108 -9.01 -1.84 -0.86
CA ALA A 108 -7.82 -1.99 -0.05
C ALA A 108 -7.21 -0.62 0.30
N PHE A 109 -6.35 -0.62 1.31
CA PHE A 109 -5.49 0.48 1.65
C PHE A 109 -4.15 -0.02 2.18
N GLU A 110 -3.14 0.79 2.00
CA GLU A 110 -1.85 0.65 2.69
C GLU A 110 -1.56 1.90 3.50
N PHE A 111 -0.74 1.74 4.50
CA PHE A 111 -0.18 2.86 5.26
C PHE A 111 1.14 2.44 5.89
N GLY A 112 2.04 3.38 5.97
CA GLY A 112 3.38 3.12 6.47
C GLY A 112 4.36 4.24 6.20
N VAL A 113 5.62 3.86 5.98
CA VAL A 113 6.69 4.79 5.66
C VAL A 113 7.43 4.34 4.41
N SER A 114 7.66 5.28 3.51
CA SER A 114 8.40 5.07 2.25
C SER A 114 9.65 5.94 2.21
N SER A 115 10.77 5.33 1.89
CA SER A 115 11.95 5.99 1.36
C SER A 115 11.88 5.94 -0.15
N ASP A 116 11.79 7.09 -0.79
CA ASP A 116 11.51 7.23 -2.21
C ASP A 116 12.60 8.08 -2.88
N ALA A 117 13.04 7.63 -4.05
CA ALA A 117 14.05 8.32 -4.85
C ALA A 117 13.52 9.62 -5.45
N THR A 118 12.22 9.73 -5.72
CA THR A 118 11.63 10.95 -6.30
C THR A 118 11.76 12.15 -5.37
N ASN A 119 11.80 11.91 -4.06
CA ASN A 119 12.02 12.94 -3.05
C ASN A 119 13.51 13.22 -2.76
N ALA A 120 14.45 12.60 -3.50
CA ALA A 120 15.89 12.67 -3.32
C ALA A 120 16.36 12.48 -1.87
N THR A 121 15.58 11.77 -1.06
CA THR A 121 15.84 11.60 0.37
C THR A 121 15.65 10.15 0.79
N THR A 122 16.64 9.65 1.52
CA THR A 122 16.58 8.34 2.18
C THR A 122 15.81 8.38 3.51
N ARG A 123 15.33 9.58 3.91
CA ARG A 123 14.51 9.74 5.11
C ARG A 123 13.07 9.36 4.79
N PRO A 124 12.52 8.36 5.47
CA PRO A 124 11.17 7.90 5.18
C PRO A 124 10.11 8.99 5.33
N THR A 125 9.13 8.94 4.46
CA THR A 125 7.94 9.80 4.48
C THR A 125 6.73 8.94 4.83
N LEU A 126 5.86 9.41 5.69
CA LEU A 126 4.57 8.77 5.97
C LEU A 126 3.73 8.76 4.69
N PHE A 127 3.08 7.66 4.38
CA PHE A 127 2.19 7.55 3.23
C PHE A 127 0.92 6.76 3.56
N THR A 128 -0.09 6.92 2.71
CA THR A 128 -1.26 6.06 2.59
C THR A 128 -1.55 5.82 1.12
N THR A 129 -2.14 4.70 0.79
CA THR A 129 -2.64 4.39 -0.54
C THR A 129 -4.05 3.87 -0.47
N ALA A 130 -4.75 3.85 -1.59
CA ALA A 130 -6.07 3.23 -1.66
C ALA A 130 -6.30 2.51 -2.99
N TRP A 131 -7.13 1.48 -2.93
CA TRP A 131 -7.68 0.75 -4.07
C TRP A 131 -9.19 0.67 -3.97
N THR A 132 -9.87 0.86 -5.09
CA THR A 132 -11.31 0.64 -5.20
C THR A 132 -11.56 -0.57 -6.08
N ALA A 133 -12.17 -1.62 -5.53
CA ALA A 133 -12.49 -2.86 -6.23
C ALA A 133 -11.29 -3.45 -7.02
N GLY A 134 -10.11 -3.46 -6.40
CA GLY A 134 -8.89 -3.99 -6.99
C GLY A 134 -8.13 -3.03 -7.92
N HIS A 135 -8.65 -1.85 -8.16
CA HIS A 135 -7.98 -0.81 -8.95
C HIS A 135 -7.19 0.12 -8.03
N PHE A 136 -5.90 0.35 -8.31
CA PHE A 136 -5.05 1.28 -7.57
C PHE A 136 -5.43 2.73 -7.87
N ASP A 137 -5.88 3.47 -6.85
CA ASP A 137 -6.34 4.84 -6.99
C ASP A 137 -5.22 5.87 -6.76
N GLY A 138 -4.14 5.48 -6.09
CA GLY A 138 -2.95 6.29 -5.89
C GLY A 138 -2.58 6.56 -4.43
N TYR A 139 -1.49 7.29 -4.27
CA TYR A 139 -1.03 7.78 -2.98
C TYR A 139 -1.97 8.86 -2.46
N GLU A 140 -2.21 8.85 -1.14
CA GLU A 140 -3.12 9.76 -0.42
C GLU A 140 -4.53 9.82 -1.00
N ALA A 141 -4.92 8.90 -1.88
CA ALA A 141 -6.23 8.87 -2.53
C ALA A 141 -7.35 8.77 -1.48
N GLY A 142 -8.31 9.68 -1.54
CA GLY A 142 -9.41 9.78 -0.60
C GLY A 142 -9.04 10.23 0.83
N PHE A 143 -7.77 10.37 1.16
CA PHE A 143 -7.32 10.71 2.51
C PHE A 143 -7.74 12.12 2.94
N ARG A 144 -8.22 12.23 4.17
CA ARG A 144 -8.57 13.50 4.83
C ARG A 144 -7.77 13.65 6.12
N SER A 145 -6.91 14.65 6.18
CA SER A 145 -6.12 14.96 7.39
C SER A 145 -6.96 15.64 8.44
N THR A 146 -6.73 15.30 9.72
CA THR A 146 -7.33 15.94 10.88
C THR A 146 -6.31 16.65 11.77
N THR A 147 -5.02 16.57 11.40
CA THR A 147 -3.90 17.15 12.15
C THR A 147 -2.84 17.72 11.20
N SER A 148 -1.72 18.20 11.75
CA SER A 148 -0.53 18.56 10.97
C SER A 148 0.27 17.37 10.45
N VAL A 149 0.02 16.15 10.94
CA VAL A 149 0.61 14.93 10.41
C VAL A 149 -0.10 14.58 9.12
N LYS A 150 0.59 14.70 7.99
CA LYS A 150 0.03 14.47 6.66
C LYS A 150 0.88 13.46 5.90
N PRO A 151 0.29 12.42 5.31
CA PRO A 151 0.97 11.58 4.33
C PRO A 151 1.57 12.43 3.20
N GLY A 152 2.58 11.91 2.53
CA GLY A 152 3.31 12.62 1.47
C GLY A 152 4.27 13.71 1.94
N THR A 153 4.10 14.25 3.15
CA THR A 153 4.93 15.37 3.64
C THR A 153 5.55 15.14 5.02
N PHE A 154 4.86 14.42 5.90
CA PHE A 154 5.37 14.16 7.24
C PHE A 154 6.49 13.12 7.21
N LYS A 155 7.64 13.46 7.84
CA LYS A 155 8.83 12.62 7.89
C LYS A 155 9.10 12.15 9.33
N PRO A 156 8.75 10.90 9.67
CA PRO A 156 9.08 10.32 10.96
C PRO A 156 10.58 10.36 11.25
N LEU A 157 10.94 10.40 12.52
CA LEU A 157 12.34 10.39 12.93
C LEU A 157 12.93 8.98 12.79
N THR A 158 14.09 8.89 12.14
CA THR A 158 14.85 7.63 12.04
C THR A 158 15.36 7.18 13.42
N GLY A 159 15.45 5.88 13.61
CA GLY A 159 15.86 5.27 14.88
C GLY A 159 14.73 5.12 15.89
N GLN A 160 13.57 5.72 15.65
CA GLN A 160 12.39 5.55 16.50
C GLN A 160 11.51 4.42 16.02
N SER A 161 10.66 3.93 16.92
CA SER A 161 9.67 2.88 16.65
C SER A 161 8.27 3.34 17.09
N PRO A 162 7.70 4.34 16.41
CA PRO A 162 6.36 4.83 16.73
C PRO A 162 5.29 3.76 16.46
N GLU A 163 4.18 3.88 17.15
CA GLU A 163 3.00 3.09 16.88
C GLU A 163 2.31 3.57 15.60
N PHE A 164 2.00 2.64 14.74
CA PHE A 164 1.13 2.78 13.57
C PHE A 164 -0.14 1.98 13.79
N GLY A 165 -1.22 2.34 13.14
CA GLY A 165 -2.42 1.56 13.19
C GLY A 165 -3.55 2.11 12.34
N TYR A 166 -4.57 1.29 12.18
CA TYR A 166 -5.85 1.72 11.63
C TYR A 166 -7.01 1.27 12.51
N SER A 167 -8.17 1.90 12.31
CA SER A 167 -9.44 1.42 12.84
C SER A 167 -10.58 1.73 11.87
N ILE A 168 -11.44 0.76 11.62
CA ILE A 168 -12.65 0.93 10.80
C ILE A 168 -13.80 1.27 11.76
N THR A 169 -14.40 2.43 11.58
CA THR A 169 -15.49 2.91 12.42
C THR A 169 -16.52 3.64 11.56
N GLY A 170 -17.73 3.14 11.51
CA GLY A 170 -18.81 3.72 10.70
C GLY A 170 -18.44 3.78 9.21
N GLY A 171 -17.79 2.72 8.68
CA GLY A 171 -17.33 2.66 7.30
C GLY A 171 -16.10 3.51 6.95
N ASN A 172 -15.69 4.43 7.83
CA ASN A 172 -14.46 5.20 7.66
C ASN A 172 -13.25 4.40 8.13
N VAL A 173 -12.15 4.49 7.38
CA VAL A 173 -10.85 3.95 7.77
C VAL A 173 -10.01 5.04 8.40
N TRP A 174 -9.83 5.00 9.71
CA TRP A 174 -9.02 5.94 10.48
C TRP A 174 -7.59 5.45 10.64
N PHE A 175 -6.62 6.33 10.46
CA PHE A 175 -5.20 6.03 10.63
C PHE A 175 -4.64 6.68 11.90
N THR A 176 -3.73 5.96 12.56
CA THR A 176 -3.02 6.43 13.76
C THR A 176 -1.52 6.43 13.57
N TYR A 177 -0.86 7.43 14.18
CA TYR A 177 0.60 7.55 14.28
C TYR A 177 0.95 8.02 15.69
N GLY A 178 1.87 7.31 16.36
CA GLY A 178 2.21 7.61 17.74
C GLY A 178 1.01 7.53 18.70
N GLY A 179 0.09 6.58 18.45
CA GLY A 179 -1.11 6.38 19.24
C GLY A 179 -2.22 7.43 19.05
N LYS A 180 -2.08 8.35 18.07
CA LYS A 180 -3.06 9.42 17.82
C LYS A 180 -3.59 9.35 16.39
N ARG A 181 -4.91 9.50 16.23
CA ARG A 181 -5.52 9.62 14.89
C ARG A 181 -5.00 10.87 14.20
N PHE A 182 -4.59 10.74 12.94
CA PHE A 182 -4.10 11.87 12.14
C PHE A 182 -4.93 12.14 10.88
N GLY A 183 -5.78 11.20 10.49
CA GLY A 183 -6.67 11.34 9.35
C GLY A 183 -7.42 10.06 9.05
N TYR A 184 -8.19 10.09 7.97
CA TYR A 184 -9.04 8.97 7.58
C TYR A 184 -9.35 8.98 6.08
N ILE A 185 -9.76 7.83 5.55
CA ILE A 185 -10.45 7.71 4.26
C ILE A 185 -11.93 7.52 4.58
N PRO A 186 -12.85 8.38 4.06
CA PRO A 186 -14.26 8.32 4.39
C PRO A 186 -14.97 7.14 3.74
N GLU A 187 -16.04 6.65 4.38
CA GLU A 187 -16.91 5.61 3.86
C GLU A 187 -17.35 5.88 2.41
N SER A 188 -17.72 7.13 2.12
CA SER A 188 -18.19 7.54 0.78
C SER A 188 -17.15 7.34 -0.33
N TYR A 189 -15.87 7.22 0.01
CA TYR A 189 -14.82 6.93 -0.95
C TYR A 189 -14.96 5.52 -1.56
N TRP A 190 -15.33 4.55 -0.74
CA TRP A 190 -15.40 3.13 -1.09
C TRP A 190 -16.71 2.70 -1.75
N ARG A 191 -17.60 3.62 -2.16
CA ARG A 191 -18.87 3.32 -2.82
C ARG A 191 -19.68 2.21 -2.12
N GLY A 192 -19.92 2.36 -0.84
CA GLY A 192 -20.64 1.37 -0.04
C GLY A 192 -19.95 1.05 1.29
N GLY A 193 -18.85 1.75 1.58
CA GLY A 193 -18.04 1.59 2.77
C GLY A 193 -16.97 0.52 2.64
N PHE A 194 -15.99 0.59 3.53
CA PHE A 194 -14.99 -0.47 3.69
C PHE A 194 -15.65 -1.62 4.45
N HIS A 195 -15.70 -2.79 3.83
CA HIS A 195 -16.39 -3.98 4.35
C HIS A 195 -15.53 -4.75 5.35
N ALA A 196 -16.00 -5.96 5.72
CA ALA A 196 -15.24 -6.83 6.60
C ALA A 196 -13.86 -7.17 5.98
N VAL A 197 -12.82 -6.95 6.74
CA VAL A 197 -11.44 -7.26 6.33
C VAL A 197 -11.29 -8.76 6.07
N THR A 198 -10.71 -9.12 4.95
CA THR A 198 -10.43 -10.51 4.55
C THR A 198 -8.95 -10.82 4.49
N GLU A 199 -8.11 -9.79 4.43
CA GLU A 199 -6.66 -9.95 4.36
C GLU A 199 -5.96 -8.79 5.06
N THR A 200 -4.96 -9.12 5.85
CA THR A 200 -4.02 -8.16 6.44
C THR A 200 -2.61 -8.71 6.32
N GLN A 201 -1.72 -7.88 5.81
CA GLN A 201 -0.30 -8.18 5.69
C GLN A 201 0.49 -7.00 6.26
N THR A 202 1.61 -7.31 6.92
CA THR A 202 2.60 -6.30 7.33
C THR A 202 3.93 -6.70 6.72
N TYR A 203 4.64 -5.76 6.10
CA TYR A 203 5.84 -6.10 5.34
C TYR A 203 6.83 -4.95 5.14
N GLY A 204 8.07 -5.32 4.77
CA GLY A 204 8.99 -4.46 4.06
C GLY A 204 8.92 -4.77 2.58
N GLU A 205 9.01 -3.75 1.74
CA GLU A 205 9.06 -3.86 0.29
C GLU A 205 10.21 -3.04 -0.28
N VAL A 206 10.79 -3.55 -1.36
CA VAL A 206 11.71 -2.80 -2.20
C VAL A 206 11.23 -2.88 -3.65
N TYR A 207 11.18 -1.75 -4.30
CA TYR A 207 11.14 -1.66 -5.75
C TYR A 207 12.51 -1.27 -6.30
N ASN A 208 13.00 -2.06 -7.25
CA ASN A 208 14.23 -1.80 -7.97
C ASN A 208 13.91 -1.50 -9.44
N SER A 209 14.04 -0.24 -9.83
CA SER A 209 13.75 0.22 -11.19
C SER A 209 14.80 -0.22 -12.23
N SER A 210 15.95 -0.74 -11.78
CA SER A 210 17.04 -1.26 -12.64
C SER A 210 17.30 -2.73 -12.35
N PRO A 211 16.35 -3.61 -12.67
CA PRO A 211 16.50 -5.04 -12.44
C PRO A 211 17.67 -5.58 -13.29
N GLY A 212 18.60 -6.29 -12.68
CA GLY A 212 19.83 -6.79 -13.33
C GLY A 212 21.10 -6.07 -12.88
N GLY A 213 20.98 -4.95 -12.17
CA GLY A 213 22.07 -4.37 -11.41
C GLY A 213 22.49 -5.30 -10.27
N SER A 214 23.76 -5.23 -9.90
CA SER A 214 24.28 -6.07 -8.80
C SER A 214 24.06 -5.46 -7.42
N HIS A 215 23.53 -4.26 -7.35
CA HIS A 215 23.17 -3.58 -6.13
C HIS A 215 21.68 -3.29 -6.14
N ILE A 216 21.01 -3.70 -5.09
CA ILE A 216 19.58 -3.49 -4.89
C ILE A 216 19.40 -2.54 -3.71
N PRO A 217 18.32 -1.75 -3.68
CA PRO A 217 17.99 -0.92 -2.54
C PRO A 217 17.95 -1.73 -1.25
N THR A 218 18.31 -1.13 -0.14
CA THR A 218 18.23 -1.83 1.15
C THR A 218 16.79 -1.90 1.64
N MET A 219 16.48 -3.00 2.32
CA MET A 219 15.23 -3.20 3.04
C MET A 219 15.59 -3.48 4.50
N ASN A 220 15.53 -2.46 5.35
CA ASN A 220 15.88 -2.61 6.77
C ASN A 220 14.77 -2.06 7.64
N GLY A 221 14.28 -2.88 8.54
CA GLY A 221 13.23 -2.45 9.47
C GLY A 221 12.83 -3.56 10.43
N SER A 222 11.85 -3.26 11.23
CA SER A 222 11.15 -4.27 12.02
C SER A 222 9.73 -3.84 12.29
N VAL A 223 8.89 -4.84 12.46
CA VAL A 223 7.54 -4.74 13.01
C VAL A 223 7.58 -5.33 14.41
N SER A 224 6.92 -4.70 15.36
CA SER A 224 6.79 -5.20 16.73
C SER A 224 5.46 -4.78 17.36
N HIS A 225 5.09 -5.44 18.46
CA HIS A 225 3.88 -5.13 19.21
C HIS A 225 2.58 -5.22 18.40
N TYR A 226 2.56 -6.08 17.36
CA TYR A 226 1.34 -6.31 16.57
C TYR A 226 0.19 -6.75 17.47
N ARG A 227 -0.91 -6.02 17.40
CA ARG A 227 -2.13 -6.24 18.20
C ARG A 227 -3.36 -5.95 17.36
N THR A 228 -4.41 -6.71 17.59
CA THR A 228 -5.68 -6.60 16.87
C THR A 228 -6.87 -6.76 17.82
N ASN A 229 -8.06 -6.34 17.39
CA ASN A 229 -9.30 -6.60 18.14
C ASN A 229 -9.70 -8.09 18.17
N THR A 230 -9.19 -8.90 17.26
CA THR A 230 -9.46 -10.35 17.19
C THR A 230 -8.49 -11.18 18.01
N GLY A 231 -7.40 -10.57 18.51
CA GLY A 231 -6.29 -11.27 19.15
C GLY A 231 -5.47 -12.13 18.19
N SER A 232 -5.66 -11.96 16.88
CA SER A 232 -4.88 -12.64 15.84
C SER A 232 -3.40 -12.26 15.91
N ARG A 233 -2.56 -13.07 15.27
CA ARG A 233 -1.11 -12.97 15.33
C ARG A 233 -0.53 -13.03 13.92
N LEU A 234 0.70 -12.52 13.77
CA LEU A 234 1.48 -12.65 12.55
C LEU A 234 1.94 -14.10 12.38
N THR A 235 1.73 -14.63 11.18
CA THR A 235 2.08 -15.99 10.77
C THR A 235 2.51 -15.98 9.30
N ARG A 236 2.92 -17.13 8.75
CA ARG A 236 3.27 -17.28 7.32
C ARG A 236 4.23 -16.20 6.85
N TYR A 237 5.47 -16.28 7.32
CA TYR A 237 6.52 -15.36 6.94
C TYR A 237 7.10 -15.76 5.58
N ASN A 238 7.14 -14.82 4.63
CA ASN A 238 7.74 -14.99 3.32
C ASN A 238 8.79 -13.90 3.07
N VAL A 239 9.86 -14.25 2.38
CA VAL A 239 10.92 -13.29 2.05
C VAL A 239 11.51 -13.57 0.67
N SER A 240 11.70 -12.52 -0.11
CA SER A 240 12.41 -12.56 -1.39
C SER A 240 13.93 -12.49 -1.16
N SER A 241 14.69 -13.35 -1.87
CA SER A 241 16.15 -13.22 -1.88
C SER A 241 16.57 -11.90 -2.54
N PRO A 242 17.62 -11.22 -2.04
CA PRO A 242 18.57 -11.65 -0.99
C PRO A 242 18.18 -11.21 0.44
N TYR A 243 17.00 -10.64 0.62
CA TYR A 243 16.56 -10.15 1.93
C TYR A 243 16.33 -11.31 2.91
N ARG A 244 16.25 -10.99 4.18
CA ARG A 244 16.10 -11.97 5.26
C ARG A 244 15.07 -11.49 6.27
N ILE A 245 14.36 -12.46 6.86
CA ILE A 245 13.53 -12.26 8.05
C ILE A 245 14.23 -12.93 9.22
N THR A 246 14.33 -12.20 10.33
CA THR A 246 14.86 -12.69 11.61
C THR A 246 13.92 -12.30 12.74
N HIS A 247 14.06 -12.95 13.90
CA HIS A 247 13.26 -12.69 15.10
C HIS A 247 11.76 -12.70 14.85
N ALA A 248 11.29 -13.63 13.99
CA ALA A 248 9.88 -13.81 13.71
C ALA A 248 9.14 -14.35 14.94
N THR A 249 8.10 -13.62 15.36
CA THR A 249 7.22 -13.96 16.49
C THR A 249 5.79 -13.67 16.11
N GLY A 250 4.81 -14.16 16.88
CA GLY A 250 3.41 -13.84 16.61
C GLY A 250 3.05 -12.34 16.72
N THR A 251 3.98 -11.49 17.18
CA THR A 251 3.75 -10.06 17.39
C THR A 251 4.78 -9.18 16.69
N GLY A 252 5.66 -9.76 15.85
CA GLY A 252 6.60 -8.97 15.10
C GLY A 252 7.70 -9.78 14.44
N PHE A 253 8.53 -9.10 13.65
CA PHE A 253 9.70 -9.64 12.96
C PHE A 253 10.66 -8.53 12.57
N THR A 254 11.88 -8.91 12.26
CA THR A 254 12.90 -8.00 11.72
C THR A 254 13.25 -8.44 10.30
N PHE A 255 13.45 -7.50 9.42
CA PHE A 255 13.89 -7.75 8.05
C PHE A 255 15.09 -6.88 7.69
N SER A 256 15.96 -7.44 6.82
CA SER A 256 17.20 -6.78 6.41
C SER A 256 17.71 -7.33 5.07
N GLY A 257 18.51 -6.49 4.37
CA GLY A 257 19.23 -6.83 3.16
C GLY A 257 19.60 -5.62 2.33
#